data_4d973c04a31b74f984b3d810c9b8b032
#
_entry.id   4d973c04a31b74f984b3d810c9b8b032
#
_cell.length_a   1.000
_cell.length_b   1.000
_cell.length_c   1.000
_cell.angle_alpha   90.00
_cell.angle_beta   90.00
_cell.angle_gamma   90.00
#
_symmetry.space_group_name_H-M   'P 1'
#
loop_
_entity.id
_entity.type
_entity.pdbx_description
1 polymer ?
#
loop_
_entity_poly.entity_id
_entity_poly.type
_entity_poly.pdbx_seq_one_letter_code
_entity_poly.pdbx_strand_id
1 'polypeptide(L)'
;MSGPSEDGSLAGLRVLDLATLFAGPLAATMLGDFGAEVVKVEHPSQPDASRGHGPSKDGVGLWWKLLGRNKRTITLDLSKRGGRATLLRLAADADVIIENFRPGTLEKWDLGWAELSAANPRLILARVTAFGQFGPYAHRPGFGTLAEAMSGFAAVTGEPDAPPTLPPFGLADSIAGLTTAYAVLTALRARDRTGEGQVIDMAIIEPILTVLGPQPIWYDQLGHVQPRTGNRSANNAPRNTYRTADGSWVAVSTSAQSIAERVMRLVGRPDVIDEPWFATGADGVRVDLEDAVAPVAST
;
A
#
# COMPACT_ATOMS: atom_id res chain seq x y z
N MET A 1 12.81 8.96 -23.67
CA MET A 1 11.93 9.13 -22.48
C MET A 1 11.29 10.50 -22.64
N SER A 2 9.99 10.55 -22.88
CA SER A 2 9.21 11.78 -22.86
C SER A 2 9.33 12.41 -21.46
N GLY A 3 9.58 13.72 -21.39
CA GLY A 3 9.55 14.49 -20.15
C GLY A 3 8.15 14.44 -19.49
N PRO A 4 8.00 15.07 -18.29
CA PRO A 4 6.68 15.17 -17.66
C PRO A 4 5.69 15.76 -18.67
N SER A 5 4.50 15.17 -18.76
CA SER A 5 3.46 15.63 -19.68
C SER A 5 2.99 17.01 -19.21
N GLU A 6 3.14 18.04 -20.06
CA GLU A 6 2.61 19.38 -19.78
C GLU A 6 1.09 19.40 -19.64
N ASP A 7 0.43 18.32 -20.08
CA ASP A 7 -1.03 18.12 -20.00
C ASP A 7 -1.48 17.25 -18.82
N GLY A 8 -0.57 16.84 -17.93
CA GLY A 8 -0.89 16.00 -16.78
C GLY A 8 -1.71 16.73 -15.72
N SER A 9 -2.61 16.02 -15.02
CA SER A 9 -3.44 16.60 -13.94
C SER A 9 -2.62 17.25 -12.82
N LEU A 10 -1.35 16.86 -12.66
CA LEU A 10 -0.41 17.39 -11.68
C LEU A 10 0.73 18.20 -12.35
N ALA A 11 0.52 18.67 -13.59
CA ALA A 11 1.51 19.51 -14.26
C ALA A 11 1.79 20.77 -13.43
N GLY A 12 3.06 21.13 -13.30
CA GLY A 12 3.52 22.25 -12.47
C GLY A 12 3.77 21.92 -11.00
N LEU A 13 3.34 20.73 -10.52
CA LEU A 13 3.67 20.26 -9.17
C LEU A 13 5.12 19.78 -9.10
N ARG A 14 5.90 20.26 -8.14
CA ARG A 14 7.31 19.90 -7.92
C ARG A 14 7.48 19.03 -6.68
N VAL A 15 8.00 17.83 -6.85
CA VAL A 15 8.17 16.82 -5.80
C VAL A 15 9.65 16.49 -5.64
N LEU A 16 10.15 16.57 -4.42
CA LEU A 16 11.47 16.05 -4.04
C LEU A 16 11.30 14.69 -3.35
N ASP A 17 11.79 13.64 -3.99
CA ASP A 17 11.77 12.28 -3.47
C ASP A 17 13.12 11.98 -2.79
N LEU A 18 13.16 12.07 -1.46
CA LEU A 18 14.31 11.72 -0.63
C LEU A 18 14.24 10.29 -0.11
N ALA A 19 13.08 9.63 -0.28
CA ALA A 19 12.83 8.30 0.24
C ALA A 19 13.61 7.23 -0.52
N THR A 20 13.77 6.07 0.08
CA THR A 20 14.46 4.91 -0.51
C THR A 20 13.57 3.67 -0.50
N LEU A 21 13.92 2.67 -1.28
CA LEU A 21 13.24 1.39 -1.44
C LEU A 21 11.83 1.52 -2.00
N PHE A 22 10.74 1.45 -1.18
CA PHE A 22 9.44 1.11 -1.70
C PHE A 22 8.36 2.19 -1.47
N ALA A 23 7.78 2.30 -0.29
CA ALA A 23 6.54 3.05 -0.04
C ALA A 23 6.63 4.54 -0.43
N GLY A 24 7.64 5.27 0.07
CA GLY A 24 7.85 6.68 -0.28
C GLY A 24 8.16 6.88 -1.77
N PRO A 25 9.13 6.14 -2.36
CA PRO A 25 9.39 6.21 -3.80
C PRO A 25 8.18 5.88 -4.67
N LEU A 26 7.32 4.93 -4.27
CA LEU A 26 6.10 4.61 -4.99
C LEU A 26 5.13 5.80 -4.99
N ALA A 27 4.94 6.46 -3.84
CA ALA A 27 4.10 7.64 -3.75
C ALA A 27 4.58 8.75 -4.71
N ALA A 28 5.89 9.04 -4.71
CA ALA A 28 6.49 10.01 -5.63
C ALA A 28 6.32 9.60 -7.09
N THR A 29 6.47 8.31 -7.40
CA THR A 29 6.27 7.77 -8.75
C THR A 29 4.84 8.00 -9.24
N MET A 30 3.85 7.73 -8.37
CA MET A 30 2.44 7.93 -8.71
C MET A 30 2.11 9.40 -9.00
N LEU A 31 2.67 10.33 -8.25
CA LEU A 31 2.51 11.76 -8.56
C LEU A 31 3.15 12.09 -9.90
N GLY A 32 4.31 11.52 -10.21
CA GLY A 32 4.98 11.65 -11.51
C GLY A 32 4.20 11.04 -12.68
N ASP A 33 3.48 9.93 -12.46
CA ASP A 33 2.61 9.31 -13.48
C ASP A 33 1.46 10.25 -13.92
N PHE A 34 1.07 11.19 -13.07
CA PHE A 34 0.06 12.20 -13.37
C PHE A 34 0.64 13.57 -13.75
N GLY A 35 1.94 13.65 -14.05
CA GLY A 35 2.56 14.84 -14.61
C GLY A 35 3.34 15.71 -13.64
N ALA A 36 3.45 15.34 -12.35
CA ALA A 36 4.31 16.07 -11.43
C ALA A 36 5.80 15.96 -11.85
N GLU A 37 6.55 17.04 -11.68
CA GLU A 37 8.00 17.05 -11.83
C GLU A 37 8.65 16.44 -10.59
N VAL A 38 9.18 15.23 -10.72
CA VAL A 38 9.79 14.52 -9.60
C VAL A 38 11.31 14.52 -9.71
N VAL A 39 11.97 15.05 -8.67
CA VAL A 39 13.42 14.99 -8.51
C VAL A 39 13.75 14.00 -7.38
N LYS A 40 14.36 12.89 -7.77
CA LYS A 40 14.88 11.89 -6.84
C LYS A 40 16.25 12.31 -6.33
N VAL A 41 16.39 12.45 -5.02
CA VAL A 41 17.65 12.78 -4.37
C VAL A 41 18.25 11.52 -3.76
N GLU A 42 19.45 11.16 -4.19
CA GLU A 42 20.17 9.98 -3.71
C GLU A 42 21.48 10.37 -3.04
N HIS A 43 21.93 9.57 -2.09
CA HIS A 43 23.27 9.73 -1.52
C HIS A 43 24.34 9.34 -2.55
N PRO A 44 25.44 10.11 -2.73
CA PRO A 44 26.42 9.87 -3.81
C PRO A 44 27.13 8.53 -3.74
N SER A 45 27.35 7.96 -2.55
CA SER A 45 28.00 6.66 -2.37
C SER A 45 27.05 5.54 -1.91
N GLN A 46 25.80 5.85 -1.61
CA GLN A 46 24.77 4.91 -1.18
C GLN A 46 23.47 5.20 -1.95
N PRO A 47 23.43 4.90 -3.25
CA PRO A 47 22.23 5.13 -4.06
C PRO A 47 21.06 4.29 -3.54
N ASP A 48 19.87 4.57 -4.05
CA ASP A 48 18.66 3.86 -3.66
C ASP A 48 18.84 2.34 -3.85
N ALA A 49 18.59 1.57 -2.79
CA ALA A 49 18.74 0.12 -2.78
C ALA A 49 17.81 -0.59 -3.80
N SER A 50 16.73 0.06 -4.23
CA SER A 50 15.86 -0.47 -5.30
C SER A 50 16.57 -0.64 -6.64
N ARG A 51 17.72 0.03 -6.85
CA ARG A 51 18.57 -0.14 -8.04
C ARG A 51 19.13 -1.55 -8.18
N GLY A 52 19.42 -2.22 -7.05
CA GLY A 52 19.94 -3.59 -7.01
C GLY A 52 18.94 -4.63 -6.47
N HIS A 53 17.69 -4.24 -6.24
CA HIS A 53 16.70 -5.13 -5.66
C HIS A 53 16.08 -6.04 -6.72
N GLY A 54 16.09 -7.37 -6.46
CA GLY A 54 15.49 -8.38 -7.33
C GLY A 54 16.22 -8.57 -8.68
N PRO A 55 15.52 -9.07 -9.72
CA PRO A 55 16.11 -9.32 -11.03
C PRO A 55 16.54 -8.03 -11.75
N SER A 56 17.55 -8.16 -12.59
CA SER A 56 18.03 -7.09 -13.46
C SER A 56 18.05 -7.52 -14.93
N LYS A 57 17.94 -6.55 -15.85
CA LYS A 57 18.12 -6.73 -17.28
C LYS A 57 19.08 -5.66 -17.81
N ASP A 58 20.09 -6.08 -18.54
CA ASP A 58 21.12 -5.20 -19.12
C ASP A 58 21.78 -4.26 -18.07
N GLY A 59 22.04 -4.80 -16.87
CA GLY A 59 22.64 -4.07 -15.76
C GLY A 59 21.69 -3.13 -15.01
N VAL A 60 20.40 -3.08 -15.36
CA VAL A 60 19.40 -2.22 -14.71
C VAL A 60 18.41 -3.07 -13.91
N GLY A 61 18.29 -2.79 -12.60
CA GLY A 61 17.32 -3.45 -11.73
C GLY A 61 15.88 -3.19 -12.18
N LEU A 62 15.06 -4.23 -12.23
CA LEU A 62 13.67 -4.08 -12.70
C LEU A 62 12.80 -3.33 -11.68
N TRP A 63 13.09 -3.46 -10.40
CA TRP A 63 12.47 -2.64 -9.34
C TRP A 63 12.77 -1.15 -9.53
N TRP A 64 14.00 -0.82 -9.91
CA TRP A 64 14.36 0.56 -10.22
C TRP A 64 13.57 1.10 -11.43
N LYS A 65 13.37 0.28 -12.45
CA LYS A 65 12.53 0.68 -13.61
C LYS A 65 11.10 0.98 -13.19
N LEU A 66 10.56 0.24 -12.23
CA LEU A 66 9.23 0.46 -11.69
C LEU A 66 9.16 1.75 -10.85
N LEU A 67 10.07 1.93 -9.90
CA LEU A 67 10.01 3.01 -8.91
C LEU A 67 10.72 4.29 -9.35
N GLY A 68 11.66 4.20 -10.28
CA GLY A 68 12.41 5.34 -10.81
C GLY A 68 11.79 5.98 -12.05
N ARG A 69 10.67 5.43 -12.59
CA ARG A 69 10.02 6.02 -13.77
C ARG A 69 9.53 7.44 -13.47
N ASN A 70 9.54 8.29 -14.48
CA ASN A 70 9.11 9.69 -14.42
C ASN A 70 9.89 10.56 -13.41
N LYS A 71 11.09 10.13 -13.00
CA LYS A 71 11.94 10.89 -12.08
C LYS A 71 13.25 11.31 -12.74
N ARG A 72 13.67 12.53 -12.44
CA ARG A 72 15.06 12.97 -12.66
C ARG A 72 15.85 12.71 -11.38
N THR A 73 17.09 12.23 -11.51
CA THR A 73 17.92 11.85 -10.37
C THR A 73 19.05 12.85 -10.17
N ILE A 74 19.25 13.26 -8.92
CA ILE A 74 20.43 14.02 -8.49
C ILE A 74 21.07 13.34 -7.29
N THR A 75 22.35 13.65 -7.03
CA THR A 75 23.05 13.14 -5.85
C THR A 75 23.39 14.26 -4.88
N LEU A 76 22.98 14.12 -3.61
CA LEU A 76 23.29 15.02 -2.52
C LEU A 76 23.60 14.23 -1.26
N ASP A 77 24.72 14.56 -0.60
CA ASP A 77 24.97 14.10 0.78
C ASP A 77 24.31 15.08 1.76
N LEU A 78 23.11 14.75 2.22
CA LEU A 78 22.31 15.61 3.11
C LEU A 78 22.94 15.75 4.51
N SER A 79 23.87 14.88 4.89
CA SER A 79 24.62 15.01 6.14
C SER A 79 25.65 16.13 6.11
N LYS A 80 26.02 16.62 4.92
CA LYS A 80 27.03 17.65 4.70
C LYS A 80 26.40 19.01 4.49
N ARG A 81 27.11 20.07 4.94
CA ARG A 81 26.66 21.46 4.82
C ARG A 81 26.24 21.84 3.39
N GLY A 82 27.02 21.43 2.37
CA GLY A 82 26.72 21.75 0.98
C GLY A 82 25.44 21.06 0.48
N GLY A 83 25.24 19.79 0.85
CA GLY A 83 24.03 19.03 0.52
C GLY A 83 22.78 19.62 1.17
N ARG A 84 22.85 19.97 2.47
CA ARG A 84 21.77 20.66 3.20
C ARG A 84 21.40 21.99 2.55
N ALA A 85 22.39 22.85 2.31
CA ALA A 85 22.15 24.15 1.70
C ALA A 85 21.52 24.03 0.30
N THR A 86 21.90 23.00 -0.46
CA THR A 86 21.30 22.72 -1.77
C THR A 86 19.86 22.22 -1.64
N LEU A 87 19.59 21.31 -0.70
CA LEU A 87 18.23 20.82 -0.48
C LEU A 87 17.30 21.96 -0.03
N LEU A 88 17.71 22.83 0.89
CA LEU A 88 16.89 23.97 1.31
C LEU A 88 16.55 24.93 0.15
N ARG A 89 17.49 25.15 -0.77
CA ARG A 89 17.21 25.95 -1.98
C ARG A 89 16.19 25.23 -2.90
N LEU A 90 16.30 23.91 -3.06
CA LEU A 90 15.30 23.14 -3.83
C LEU A 90 13.94 23.14 -3.15
N ALA A 91 13.92 23.03 -1.81
CA ALA A 91 12.70 23.05 -1.01
C ALA A 91 11.95 24.39 -1.09
N ALA A 92 12.65 25.49 -1.28
CA ALA A 92 12.03 26.81 -1.44
C ALA A 92 11.05 26.90 -2.62
N ASP A 93 11.30 26.10 -3.68
CA ASP A 93 10.47 26.05 -4.89
C ASP A 93 9.70 24.73 -5.03
N ALA A 94 9.84 23.82 -4.07
CA ALA A 94 9.13 22.53 -4.10
C ALA A 94 7.74 22.62 -3.46
N ASP A 95 6.81 21.86 -3.99
CA ASP A 95 5.47 21.70 -3.39
C ASP A 95 5.44 20.60 -2.34
N VAL A 96 6.18 19.52 -2.58
CA VAL A 96 6.16 18.30 -1.77
C VAL A 96 7.57 17.76 -1.57
N ILE A 97 7.87 17.35 -0.35
CA ILE A 97 9.01 16.48 -0.03
C ILE A 97 8.47 15.18 0.51
N ILE A 98 8.96 14.05 -0.01
CA ILE A 98 8.65 12.71 0.49
C ILE A 98 9.95 12.08 1.03
N GLU A 99 9.93 11.63 2.29
CA GLU A 99 11.07 11.00 2.93
C GLU A 99 10.63 9.76 3.72
N ASN A 100 11.57 8.84 3.97
CA ASN A 100 11.34 7.66 4.82
C ASN A 100 12.54 7.33 5.70
N PHE A 101 13.26 8.34 6.14
CA PHE A 101 14.33 8.19 7.11
C PHE A 101 13.77 7.81 8.48
N ARG A 102 14.64 7.28 9.33
CA ARG A 102 14.27 7.07 10.74
C ARG A 102 13.91 8.41 11.39
N PRO A 103 12.88 8.44 12.26
CA PRO A 103 12.52 9.64 13.00
C PRO A 103 13.73 10.33 13.64
N GLY A 104 13.78 11.65 13.53
CA GLY A 104 14.90 12.47 14.02
C GLY A 104 16.10 12.57 13.06
N THR A 105 16.11 11.89 11.92
CA THR A 105 17.24 11.94 10.98
C THR A 105 17.32 13.29 10.25
N LEU A 106 16.21 13.81 9.75
CA LEU A 106 16.16 15.13 9.12
C LEU A 106 16.52 16.23 10.13
N GLU A 107 15.99 16.16 11.34
CA GLU A 107 16.29 17.08 12.43
C GLU A 107 17.78 17.10 12.76
N LYS A 108 18.42 15.94 12.80
CA LYS A 108 19.88 15.80 12.98
C LYS A 108 20.70 16.47 11.89
N TRP A 109 20.13 16.63 10.71
CA TRP A 109 20.78 17.28 9.57
C TRP A 109 20.35 18.73 9.40
N ASP A 110 19.67 19.33 10.37
CA ASP A 110 19.07 20.66 10.28
C ASP A 110 18.18 20.80 9.00
N LEU A 111 17.39 19.77 8.74
CA LEU A 111 16.43 19.65 7.63
C LEU A 111 15.06 19.21 8.15
N GLY A 112 14.78 19.42 9.43
CA GLY A 112 13.48 19.12 10.03
C GLY A 112 12.38 20.05 9.51
N TRP A 113 11.18 19.85 10.01
CA TRP A 113 10.03 20.67 9.60
C TRP A 113 10.27 22.17 9.86
N ALA A 114 10.91 22.53 10.97
CA ALA A 114 11.17 23.92 11.30
C ALA A 114 12.01 24.63 10.21
N GLU A 115 13.08 24.00 9.75
CA GLU A 115 13.98 24.54 8.72
C GLU A 115 13.32 24.54 7.35
N LEU A 116 12.64 23.44 7.00
CA LEU A 116 11.96 23.30 5.70
C LEU A 116 10.79 24.27 5.57
N SER A 117 9.94 24.41 6.61
CA SER A 117 8.82 25.35 6.60
C SER A 117 9.26 26.82 6.65
N ALA A 118 10.40 27.12 7.28
CA ALA A 118 11.00 28.45 7.22
C ALA A 118 11.48 28.81 5.80
N ALA A 119 12.01 27.81 5.05
CA ALA A 119 12.38 28.01 3.65
C ALA A 119 11.16 28.11 2.71
N ASN A 120 10.10 27.36 3.02
CA ASN A 120 8.87 27.37 2.24
C ASN A 120 7.65 27.07 3.12
N PRO A 121 6.90 28.08 3.56
CA PRO A 121 5.70 27.90 4.40
C PRO A 121 4.56 27.11 3.72
N ARG A 122 4.64 26.94 2.40
CA ARG A 122 3.63 26.21 1.61
C ARG A 122 4.02 24.75 1.38
N LEU A 123 5.18 24.32 1.83
CA LEU A 123 5.70 22.97 1.61
C LEU A 123 4.85 21.91 2.29
N ILE A 124 4.64 20.80 1.61
CA ILE A 124 4.08 19.57 2.20
C ILE A 124 5.23 18.59 2.43
N LEU A 125 5.42 18.17 3.67
CA LEU A 125 6.41 17.17 4.04
C LEU A 125 5.73 15.86 4.39
N ALA A 126 5.85 14.84 3.52
CA ALA A 126 5.34 13.48 3.77
C ALA A 126 6.46 12.59 4.34
N ARG A 127 6.27 12.12 5.56
CA ARG A 127 7.21 11.29 6.32
C ARG A 127 6.64 9.88 6.43
N VAL A 128 7.25 8.92 5.74
CA VAL A 128 6.76 7.53 5.64
C VAL A 128 7.65 6.61 6.45
N THR A 129 7.17 6.13 7.59
CA THR A 129 7.93 5.23 8.46
C THR A 129 7.09 4.04 8.90
N ALA A 130 7.70 3.02 9.49
CA ALA A 130 6.97 1.83 9.90
C ALA A 130 5.84 2.13 10.91
N PHE A 131 6.11 3.02 11.89
CA PHE A 131 5.24 3.26 13.04
C PHE A 131 4.93 4.74 13.29
N GLY A 132 5.18 5.62 12.33
CA GLY A 132 4.99 7.07 12.49
C GLY A 132 6.15 7.77 13.21
N GLN A 133 6.00 9.09 13.39
CA GLN A 133 7.02 9.95 13.98
C GLN A 133 6.90 10.03 15.51
N PHE A 134 5.81 9.55 16.10
CA PHE A 134 5.54 9.59 17.53
C PHE A 134 4.98 8.26 18.03
N GLY A 135 4.78 8.14 19.34
CA GLY A 135 4.29 6.92 19.96
C GLY A 135 5.39 5.94 20.38
N PRO A 136 5.01 4.85 21.08
CA PRO A 136 5.98 3.96 21.74
C PRO A 136 6.87 3.17 20.78
N TYR A 137 6.46 3.02 19.53
CA TYR A 137 7.20 2.27 18.50
C TYR A 137 7.91 3.16 17.47
N ALA A 138 7.78 4.47 17.54
CA ALA A 138 8.36 5.40 16.54
C ALA A 138 9.86 5.17 16.29
N HIS A 139 10.62 4.78 17.30
CA HIS A 139 12.06 4.54 17.18
C HIS A 139 12.43 3.12 16.71
N ARG A 140 11.46 2.22 16.59
CA ARG A 140 11.71 0.86 16.13
C ARG A 140 11.91 0.82 14.62
N PRO A 141 12.89 0.04 14.14
CA PRO A 141 13.00 -0.22 12.71
C PRO A 141 11.83 -1.09 12.26
N GLY A 142 11.39 -0.92 11.01
CA GLY A 142 10.36 -1.75 10.42
C GLY A 142 10.20 -1.51 8.93
N PHE A 143 9.59 -2.46 8.27
CA PHE A 143 9.28 -2.48 6.84
C PHE A 143 7.87 -3.02 6.64
N GLY A 144 7.39 -3.07 5.41
CA GLY A 144 6.05 -3.56 5.07
C GLY A 144 5.73 -4.93 5.63
N THR A 145 6.66 -5.90 5.56
CA THR A 145 6.47 -7.24 6.14
C THR A 145 6.16 -7.21 7.65
N LEU A 146 6.78 -6.29 8.39
CA LEU A 146 6.48 -6.12 9.81
C LEU A 146 5.07 -5.58 10.04
N ALA A 147 4.64 -4.64 9.19
CA ALA A 147 3.29 -4.10 9.22
C ALA A 147 2.25 -5.17 8.85
N GLU A 148 2.52 -6.02 7.86
CA GLU A 148 1.69 -7.17 7.48
C GLU A 148 1.52 -8.17 8.62
N ALA A 149 2.57 -8.42 9.39
CA ALA A 149 2.51 -9.31 10.55
C ALA A 149 1.79 -8.67 11.74
N MET A 150 2.15 -7.44 12.11
CA MET A 150 1.64 -6.78 13.32
C MET A 150 0.20 -6.27 13.17
N SER A 151 -0.25 -5.95 11.97
CA SER A 151 -1.64 -5.56 11.71
C SER A 151 -2.64 -6.70 11.89
N GLY A 152 -2.17 -7.94 11.92
CA GLY A 152 -3.02 -9.12 11.89
C GLY A 152 -3.31 -9.65 10.48
N PHE A 153 -2.88 -8.95 9.41
CA PHE A 153 -3.09 -9.40 8.02
C PHE A 153 -2.58 -10.83 7.81
N ALA A 154 -1.33 -11.12 8.21
CA ALA A 154 -0.77 -12.47 8.08
C ALA A 154 -1.53 -13.50 8.93
N ALA A 155 -2.03 -13.11 10.09
CA ALA A 155 -2.77 -14.00 10.99
C ALA A 155 -4.10 -14.47 10.41
N VAL A 156 -4.78 -13.64 9.62
CA VAL A 156 -6.08 -13.96 9.01
C VAL A 156 -5.94 -14.52 7.58
N THR A 157 -4.73 -14.54 7.03
CA THR A 157 -4.45 -14.99 5.65
C THR A 157 -3.89 -16.40 5.64
N GLY A 158 -4.42 -17.26 4.78
CA GLY A 158 -3.99 -18.65 4.59
C GLY A 158 -5.04 -19.67 4.99
N GLU A 159 -4.72 -20.95 4.82
CA GLU A 159 -5.61 -22.07 5.19
C GLU A 159 -5.73 -22.19 6.72
N PRO A 160 -6.86 -22.70 7.24
CA PRO A 160 -7.13 -22.79 8.67
C PRO A 160 -6.02 -23.51 9.47
N ASP A 161 -5.56 -24.63 8.95
CA ASP A 161 -4.59 -25.51 9.60
C ASP A 161 -3.13 -25.22 9.19
N ALA A 162 -2.90 -24.17 8.38
CA ALA A 162 -1.59 -23.74 7.94
C ALA A 162 -1.03 -22.60 8.82
N PRO A 163 0.27 -22.31 8.75
CA PRO A 163 0.83 -21.13 9.39
C PRO A 163 0.26 -19.82 8.79
N PRO A 164 0.36 -18.69 9.51
CA PRO A 164 0.07 -17.38 8.94
C PRO A 164 0.81 -17.13 7.63
N THR A 165 0.14 -16.52 6.65
CA THR A 165 0.67 -16.34 5.29
C THR A 165 0.96 -14.88 5.02
N LEU A 166 2.20 -14.57 4.63
CA LEU A 166 2.62 -13.27 4.13
C LEU A 166 2.33 -13.15 2.63
N PRO A 167 2.01 -11.98 2.11
CA PRO A 167 1.88 -11.77 0.67
C PRO A 167 3.24 -11.94 -0.02
N PRO A 168 3.30 -12.46 -1.27
CA PRO A 168 4.56 -12.67 -1.98
C PRO A 168 5.16 -11.38 -2.58
N PHE A 169 4.69 -10.22 -2.15
CA PHE A 169 5.10 -8.88 -2.59
C PHE A 169 4.89 -7.87 -1.44
N GLY A 170 5.47 -6.68 -1.57
CA GLY A 170 5.36 -5.62 -0.54
C GLY A 170 3.96 -4.99 -0.49
N LEU A 171 2.99 -5.71 0.05
CA LEU A 171 1.59 -5.27 0.10
C LEU A 171 1.43 -4.02 0.97
N ALA A 172 1.91 -4.06 2.22
CA ALA A 172 1.79 -2.94 3.14
C ALA A 172 2.53 -1.69 2.64
N ASP A 173 3.72 -1.86 2.06
CA ASP A 173 4.46 -0.77 1.43
C ASP A 173 3.69 -0.18 0.24
N SER A 174 3.04 -1.03 -0.58
CA SER A 174 2.24 -0.59 -1.73
C SER A 174 1.01 0.20 -1.27
N ILE A 175 0.28 -0.30 -0.28
CA ILE A 175 -0.88 0.39 0.31
C ILE A 175 -0.43 1.72 0.92
N ALA A 176 0.68 1.74 1.67
CA ALA A 176 1.23 2.96 2.25
C ALA A 176 1.66 3.97 1.19
N GLY A 177 2.27 3.53 0.08
CA GLY A 177 2.63 4.39 -1.05
C GLY A 177 1.41 5.04 -1.70
N LEU A 178 0.36 4.25 -1.99
CA LEU A 178 -0.93 4.73 -2.49
C LEU A 178 -1.58 5.73 -1.53
N THR A 179 -1.63 5.39 -0.25
CA THR A 179 -2.23 6.24 0.79
C THR A 179 -1.44 7.53 0.99
N THR A 180 -0.11 7.47 0.89
CA THR A 180 0.75 8.66 0.94
C THR A 180 0.46 9.60 -0.23
N ALA A 181 0.35 9.07 -1.45
CA ALA A 181 -0.01 9.90 -2.61
C ALA A 181 -1.38 10.55 -2.43
N TYR A 182 -2.38 9.80 -1.95
CA TYR A 182 -3.71 10.34 -1.61
C TYR A 182 -3.63 11.43 -0.53
N ALA A 183 -2.87 11.21 0.55
CA ALA A 183 -2.69 12.19 1.63
C ALA A 183 -2.00 13.46 1.12
N VAL A 184 -1.01 13.34 0.23
CA VAL A 184 -0.36 14.49 -0.44
C VAL A 184 -1.38 15.30 -1.24
N LEU A 185 -2.22 14.66 -2.06
CA LEU A 185 -3.26 15.36 -2.81
C LEU A 185 -4.27 16.06 -1.90
N THR A 186 -4.64 15.42 -0.78
CA THR A 186 -5.51 16.01 0.24
C THR A 186 -4.86 17.24 0.89
N ALA A 187 -3.58 17.16 1.23
CA ALA A 187 -2.82 18.25 1.80
C ALA A 187 -2.64 19.42 0.81
N LEU A 188 -2.40 19.11 -0.47
CA LEU A 188 -2.38 20.13 -1.55
C LEU A 188 -3.71 20.84 -1.65
N ARG A 189 -4.82 20.11 -1.61
CA ARG A 189 -6.17 20.72 -1.62
C ARG A 189 -6.44 21.59 -0.39
N ALA A 190 -5.93 21.20 0.79
CA ALA A 190 -6.01 22.04 1.98
C ALA A 190 -5.17 23.31 1.79
N ARG A 191 -3.93 23.19 1.32
CA ARG A 191 -3.01 24.30 1.03
C ARG A 191 -3.59 25.32 0.05
N ASP A 192 -4.32 24.87 -0.98
CA ASP A 192 -4.97 25.77 -1.94
C ASP A 192 -5.99 26.71 -1.28
N ARG A 193 -6.55 26.32 -0.13
CA ARG A 193 -7.53 27.09 0.62
C ARG A 193 -6.89 27.93 1.72
N THR A 194 -5.87 27.41 2.38
CA THR A 194 -5.26 28.03 3.57
C THR A 194 -4.01 28.85 3.24
N GLY A 195 -3.36 28.54 2.13
CA GLY A 195 -2.04 29.09 1.78
C GLY A 195 -0.88 28.42 2.51
N GLU A 196 -1.14 27.51 3.44
CA GLU A 196 -0.14 26.90 4.33
C GLU A 196 0.15 25.44 3.98
N GLY A 197 1.41 25.04 4.08
CA GLY A 197 1.85 23.67 4.01
C GLY A 197 1.62 22.91 5.32
N GLN A 198 1.97 21.62 5.33
CA GLN A 198 1.81 20.78 6.52
C GLN A 198 2.69 19.54 6.47
N VAL A 199 2.84 18.89 7.61
CA VAL A 199 3.47 17.57 7.72
C VAL A 199 2.40 16.49 7.59
N ILE A 200 2.70 15.45 6.83
CA ILE A 200 1.97 14.18 6.78
C ILE A 200 2.84 13.16 7.50
N ASP A 201 2.35 12.59 8.58
CA ASP A 201 2.97 11.45 9.26
C ASP A 201 2.25 10.17 8.80
N MET A 202 2.95 9.34 8.02
CA MET A 202 2.43 8.11 7.46
C MET A 202 3.11 6.90 8.13
N ALA A 203 2.38 6.24 9.01
CA ALA A 203 2.82 4.96 9.55
C ALA A 203 2.37 3.81 8.62
N ILE A 204 3.30 3.01 8.09
CA ILE A 204 3.00 1.93 7.13
C ILE A 204 1.97 0.95 7.69
N ILE A 205 1.96 0.74 9.00
CA ILE A 205 1.00 -0.16 9.67
C ILE A 205 -0.44 0.34 9.63
N GLU A 206 -0.69 1.66 9.55
CA GLU A 206 -2.05 2.21 9.63
C GLU A 206 -2.90 1.94 8.38
N PRO A 207 -2.40 2.16 7.14
CA PRO A 207 -3.18 1.88 5.95
C PRO A 207 -3.58 0.41 5.78
N ILE A 208 -2.72 -0.53 6.20
CA ILE A 208 -3.06 -1.96 6.10
C ILE A 208 -4.17 -2.34 7.09
N LEU A 209 -4.27 -1.69 8.24
CA LEU A 209 -5.41 -1.87 9.16
C LEU A 209 -6.74 -1.46 8.50
N THR A 210 -6.72 -0.42 7.69
CA THR A 210 -7.92 0.02 6.95
C THR A 210 -8.42 -1.04 5.97
N VAL A 211 -7.53 -1.78 5.29
CA VAL A 211 -7.93 -2.83 4.34
C VAL A 211 -8.33 -4.15 5.00
N LEU A 212 -8.04 -4.34 6.28
CA LEU A 212 -8.57 -5.48 7.05
C LEU A 212 -10.09 -5.38 7.30
N GLY A 213 -10.69 -4.22 7.05
CA GLY A 213 -12.12 -4.02 7.20
C GLY A 213 -12.57 -3.97 8.68
N PRO A 214 -13.73 -4.58 9.04
CA PRO A 214 -14.34 -4.41 10.36
C PRO A 214 -13.72 -5.27 11.48
N GLN A 215 -12.67 -6.01 11.22
CA GLN A 215 -12.12 -6.97 12.21
C GLN A 215 -11.74 -6.33 13.56
N PRO A 216 -11.12 -5.13 13.63
CA PRO A 216 -10.88 -4.48 14.91
C PRO A 216 -12.18 -4.14 15.65
N ILE A 217 -13.24 -3.76 14.93
CA ILE A 217 -14.55 -3.44 15.49
C ILE A 217 -15.23 -4.72 16.00
N TRP A 218 -15.14 -5.82 15.27
CA TRP A 218 -15.68 -7.11 15.70
C TRP A 218 -15.02 -7.59 16.99
N TYR A 219 -13.70 -7.42 17.10
CA TYR A 219 -13.01 -7.75 18.33
C TYR A 219 -13.47 -6.88 19.52
N ASP A 220 -13.54 -5.57 19.32
CA ASP A 220 -13.94 -4.62 20.37
C ASP A 220 -15.38 -4.85 20.85
N GLN A 221 -16.31 -5.07 19.92
CA GLN A 221 -17.74 -5.17 20.24
C GLN A 221 -18.21 -6.58 20.61
N LEU A 222 -17.58 -7.61 20.07
CA LEU A 222 -18.04 -9.00 20.15
C LEU A 222 -16.99 -9.96 20.73
N GLY A 223 -15.76 -9.52 20.95
CA GLY A 223 -14.64 -10.40 21.28
C GLY A 223 -14.27 -11.37 20.14
N HIS A 224 -14.79 -11.14 18.93
CA HIS A 224 -14.58 -12.04 17.81
C HIS A 224 -13.19 -11.82 17.18
N VAL A 225 -12.40 -12.89 17.15
CA VAL A 225 -11.12 -12.94 16.45
C VAL A 225 -11.33 -13.69 15.13
N GLN A 226 -11.13 -13.00 14.00
CA GLN A 226 -11.26 -13.61 12.68
C GLN A 226 -10.25 -14.75 12.50
N PRO A 227 -10.69 -16.00 12.24
CA PRO A 227 -9.79 -17.09 11.92
C PRO A 227 -9.31 -17.01 10.46
N ARG A 228 -8.29 -17.80 10.12
CA ARG A 228 -7.95 -18.08 8.73
C ARG A 228 -9.05 -18.92 8.09
N THR A 229 -9.44 -18.58 6.88
CA THR A 229 -10.52 -19.26 6.15
C THR A 229 -10.10 -19.68 4.72
N GLY A 230 -8.79 -19.62 4.42
CA GLY A 230 -8.30 -19.84 3.07
C GLY A 230 -8.88 -18.80 2.10
N ASN A 231 -9.40 -19.26 0.99
CA ASN A 231 -10.05 -18.41 -0.01
C ASN A 231 -11.53 -18.11 0.31
N ARG A 232 -12.06 -18.69 1.37
CA ARG A 232 -13.46 -18.53 1.79
C ARG A 232 -13.67 -17.17 2.46
N SER A 233 -14.94 -16.77 2.57
CA SER A 233 -15.36 -15.54 3.22
C SER A 233 -16.53 -15.79 4.16
N ALA A 234 -16.53 -15.14 5.31
CA ALA A 234 -17.68 -15.14 6.20
C ALA A 234 -18.89 -14.37 5.62
N ASN A 235 -18.68 -13.52 4.61
CA ASN A 235 -19.69 -12.59 4.11
C ASN A 235 -20.43 -13.09 2.86
N ASN A 236 -19.85 -14.02 2.11
CA ASN A 236 -20.44 -14.51 0.86
C ASN A 236 -19.96 -15.92 0.52
N ALA A 237 -20.88 -16.73 -0.01
CA ALA A 237 -20.62 -18.08 -0.54
C ALA A 237 -21.53 -18.31 -1.75
N PRO A 238 -21.10 -19.15 -2.71
CA PRO A 238 -19.76 -19.74 -2.79
C PRO A 238 -18.67 -18.70 -3.09
N ARG A 239 -17.57 -18.80 -2.37
CA ARG A 239 -16.34 -18.02 -2.62
C ARG A 239 -15.13 -18.89 -2.32
N ASN A 240 -14.46 -19.37 -3.39
CA ASN A 240 -13.25 -20.18 -3.30
C ASN A 240 -12.53 -20.24 -4.65
N THR A 241 -11.41 -20.94 -4.70
CA THR A 241 -10.75 -21.37 -5.94
C THR A 241 -11.00 -22.87 -6.15
N TYR A 242 -11.30 -23.25 -7.38
CA TYR A 242 -11.65 -24.61 -7.77
C TYR A 242 -10.76 -25.09 -8.91
N ARG A 243 -10.36 -26.36 -8.88
CA ARG A 243 -9.58 -26.96 -9.96
C ARG A 243 -10.53 -27.42 -11.07
N THR A 244 -10.22 -27.03 -12.29
CA THR A 244 -10.97 -27.45 -13.47
C THR A 244 -10.51 -28.81 -14.00
N ALA A 245 -11.31 -29.47 -14.84
CA ALA A 245 -10.99 -30.78 -15.39
C ALA A 245 -9.69 -30.82 -16.21
N ASP A 246 -9.31 -29.71 -16.83
CA ASP A 246 -8.03 -29.54 -17.56
C ASP A 246 -6.84 -29.23 -16.65
N GLY A 247 -7.05 -29.18 -15.32
CA GLY A 247 -6.01 -28.91 -14.33
C GLY A 247 -5.73 -27.44 -14.06
N SER A 248 -6.42 -26.52 -14.72
CA SER A 248 -6.37 -25.08 -14.44
C SER A 248 -7.13 -24.73 -13.15
N TRP A 249 -7.10 -23.46 -12.73
CA TRP A 249 -7.82 -22.97 -11.57
C TRP A 249 -8.79 -21.87 -11.96
N VAL A 250 -9.98 -21.90 -11.37
CA VAL A 250 -10.99 -20.85 -11.50
C VAL A 250 -11.33 -20.31 -10.13
N ALA A 251 -11.42 -18.98 -10.00
CA ALA A 251 -11.91 -18.33 -8.80
C ALA A 251 -13.40 -18.01 -8.97
N VAL A 252 -14.19 -18.38 -7.98
CA VAL A 252 -15.62 -18.06 -7.91
C VAL A 252 -15.84 -17.14 -6.72
N SER A 253 -16.65 -16.10 -6.90
CA SER A 253 -17.11 -15.24 -5.82
C SER A 253 -18.53 -14.75 -6.13
N THR A 254 -19.43 -14.93 -5.18
CA THR A 254 -20.84 -14.55 -5.31
C THR A 254 -21.17 -13.51 -4.24
N SER A 255 -21.39 -12.28 -4.65
CA SER A 255 -21.73 -11.17 -3.74
C SER A 255 -23.23 -10.93 -3.59
N ALA A 256 -24.06 -11.57 -4.43
CA ALA A 256 -25.52 -11.45 -4.41
C ALA A 256 -26.19 -12.82 -4.49
N GLN A 257 -27.33 -12.96 -3.83
CA GLN A 257 -28.13 -14.20 -3.82
C GLN A 257 -28.41 -14.71 -5.23
N SER A 258 -28.82 -13.84 -6.14
CA SER A 258 -29.13 -14.22 -7.53
C SER A 258 -27.92 -14.75 -8.31
N ILE A 259 -26.70 -14.34 -7.94
CA ILE A 259 -25.47 -14.86 -8.54
C ILE A 259 -25.17 -16.24 -7.96
N ALA A 260 -25.33 -16.44 -6.66
CA ALA A 260 -25.18 -17.73 -6.01
C ALA A 260 -26.16 -18.77 -6.62
N GLU A 261 -27.42 -18.41 -6.81
CA GLU A 261 -28.42 -19.28 -7.47
C GLU A 261 -28.02 -19.66 -8.90
N ARG A 262 -27.48 -18.71 -9.68
CA ARG A 262 -26.99 -19.02 -11.04
C ARG A 262 -25.85 -20.05 -11.00
N VAL A 263 -24.92 -19.90 -10.03
CA VAL A 263 -23.83 -20.85 -9.86
C VAL A 263 -24.38 -22.22 -9.50
N MET A 264 -25.36 -22.34 -8.58
CA MET A 264 -26.00 -23.64 -8.24
C MET A 264 -26.65 -24.29 -9.45
N ARG A 265 -27.37 -23.52 -10.26
CA ARG A 265 -27.95 -24.05 -11.52
C ARG A 265 -26.89 -24.49 -12.52
N LEU A 266 -25.81 -23.73 -12.64
CA LEU A 266 -24.69 -24.03 -13.54
C LEU A 266 -23.98 -25.34 -13.18
N VAL A 267 -23.78 -25.59 -11.88
CA VAL A 267 -23.11 -26.80 -11.39
C VAL A 267 -24.08 -27.99 -11.19
N GLY A 268 -25.34 -27.87 -11.64
CA GLY A 268 -26.32 -28.95 -11.60
C GLY A 268 -26.93 -29.22 -10.21
N ARG A 269 -26.86 -28.25 -9.30
CA ARG A 269 -27.42 -28.37 -7.94
C ARG A 269 -28.50 -27.30 -7.65
N PRO A 270 -29.53 -27.18 -8.51
CA PRO A 270 -30.64 -26.27 -8.25
C PRO A 270 -31.44 -26.63 -6.99
N ASP A 271 -31.37 -27.87 -6.54
CA ASP A 271 -32.02 -28.41 -5.34
C ASP A 271 -31.62 -27.63 -4.06
N VAL A 272 -30.37 -27.16 -3.97
CA VAL A 272 -29.89 -26.45 -2.78
C VAL A 272 -30.43 -25.01 -2.69
N ILE A 273 -31.01 -24.47 -3.75
CA ILE A 273 -31.53 -23.10 -3.77
C ILE A 273 -32.73 -22.93 -2.83
N ASP A 274 -33.53 -23.98 -2.70
CA ASP A 274 -34.76 -24.01 -1.88
C ASP A 274 -34.45 -24.37 -0.41
N GLU A 275 -33.23 -24.69 -0.08
CA GLU A 275 -32.84 -25.01 1.29
C GLU A 275 -32.83 -23.74 2.19
N PRO A 276 -33.35 -23.84 3.42
CA PRO A 276 -33.43 -22.68 4.33
C PRO A 276 -32.10 -21.98 4.58
N TRP A 277 -31.02 -22.74 4.67
CA TRP A 277 -29.67 -22.19 4.89
C TRP A 277 -29.13 -21.43 3.68
N PHE A 278 -29.59 -21.72 2.47
CA PHE A 278 -29.16 -21.02 1.26
C PHE A 278 -29.72 -19.58 1.20
N ALA A 279 -30.97 -19.41 1.65
CA ALA A 279 -31.68 -18.12 1.61
C ALA A 279 -31.24 -17.15 2.70
N THR A 280 -30.87 -17.69 3.85
CA THR A 280 -30.70 -16.88 5.08
C THR A 280 -29.26 -16.44 5.33
N GLY A 281 -28.45 -16.11 4.47
CA GLY A 281 -27.08 -15.63 4.69
C GLY A 281 -26.75 -14.93 6.04
N ALA A 282 -27.72 -14.93 6.98
CA ALA A 282 -27.70 -14.34 8.30
C ALA A 282 -26.95 -15.18 9.35
N ASP A 283 -26.83 -16.50 9.18
CA ASP A 283 -26.29 -17.39 10.22
C ASP A 283 -24.88 -17.89 9.95
N GLY A 284 -24.16 -17.27 8.98
CA GLY A 284 -22.73 -17.53 8.78
C GLY A 284 -22.35 -18.90 8.21
N VAL A 285 -23.30 -19.78 7.98
CA VAL A 285 -23.08 -21.12 7.39
C VAL A 285 -23.56 -21.12 5.94
N ARG A 286 -22.78 -20.49 5.08
CA ARG A 286 -22.94 -20.73 3.64
C ARG A 286 -22.08 -21.93 3.27
N VAL A 287 -22.72 -22.98 2.80
CA VAL A 287 -22.04 -24.18 2.28
C VAL A 287 -21.18 -23.79 1.09
N ASP A 288 -19.92 -24.17 1.12
CA ASP A 288 -19.01 -23.97 0.00
C ASP A 288 -19.42 -24.89 -1.17
N LEU A 289 -19.04 -24.51 -2.39
CA LEU A 289 -19.24 -25.33 -3.58
C LEU A 289 -18.60 -26.72 -3.44
N GLU A 290 -17.50 -26.86 -2.72
CA GLU A 290 -16.90 -28.16 -2.42
C GLU A 290 -17.87 -29.07 -1.67
N ASP A 291 -18.60 -28.55 -0.70
CA ASP A 291 -19.60 -29.31 0.04
C ASP A 291 -20.87 -29.59 -0.80
N ALA A 292 -21.20 -28.66 -1.71
CA ALA A 292 -22.36 -28.80 -2.59
C ALA A 292 -22.10 -29.65 -3.85
N VAL A 293 -20.85 -29.71 -4.34
CA VAL A 293 -20.44 -30.28 -5.63
C VAL A 293 -19.54 -31.52 -5.47
N ALA A 294 -19.01 -31.79 -4.29
CA ALA A 294 -18.17 -32.96 -4.03
C ALA A 294 -18.72 -34.31 -4.55
N PRO A 295 -20.05 -34.58 -4.58
CA PRO A 295 -20.59 -35.76 -5.19
C PRO A 295 -20.57 -35.79 -6.73
N VAL A 296 -20.41 -34.64 -7.40
CA VAL A 296 -20.47 -34.51 -8.86
C VAL A 296 -19.10 -34.63 -9.52
N ALA A 297 -18.04 -34.36 -8.79
CA ALA A 297 -16.66 -34.44 -9.30
C ALA A 297 -16.10 -35.87 -9.35
N SER A 298 -16.87 -36.88 -8.87
CA SER A 298 -16.48 -38.31 -8.84
C SER A 298 -17.21 -39.15 -9.88
N THR A 299 -17.94 -38.56 -10.81
CA THR A 299 -18.50 -39.20 -12.00
C THR A 299 -17.94 -38.51 -13.28
#